data_bb26ead47b6b005860eda2d60a6c0ea6
#
_entry.id   bb26ead47b6b005860eda2d60a6c0ea6
#
_cell.length_a   1.000
_cell.length_b   1.000
_cell.length_c   1.000
_cell.angle_alpha   90.00
_cell.angle_beta   90.00
_cell.angle_gamma   90.00
#
_symmetry.space_group_name_H-M   'P 1'
#
loop_
_entity.id
_entity.type
_entity.pdbx_description
1 polymer ?
#
loop_
_entity_poly.entity_id
_entity_poly.type
_entity_poly.pdbx_seq_one_letter_code
_entity_poly.pdbx_strand_id
1 'polypeptide(L)'
;MIKADLVKQKLPAAPGVYFFLGTKKQILYIGKATSLRNRVRSYFTNDIVEKRSHIIAKMVAESKNIEWTETDSVLEALILETNLIRTHKPLYNTKSKDDKSYNHLVITNEEFPRVLVVRGKDLTEKFTEKEIKYHFGPFPSGGLFKEALKIVRKLFRFYDTKTPVGEEKTRMAKGKIDFNRQIGLYPETTSPQEYNKTIRHIRLFFEGKKRQVIAELEKEMMAEAKLERFEAANVIKKRIFALNHIQDIALMKDDSRVYRDEKRVRIEAYDVAHLQGADMVGVMTVIESGEPAKNEYRKFKINDIDRANDTGALKQMLSRRLAHPEWPFPQLIVVDG
;
A
#
# COMPACT_ATOMS: atom_id res chain seq x y z
N MET A 1 -28.76 14.50 17.42
CA MET A 1 -29.61 13.41 16.89
C MET A 1 -29.02 12.71 15.66
N ILE A 2 -28.14 13.34 14.89
CA ILE A 2 -27.59 12.80 13.63
C ILE A 2 -26.52 11.70 13.83
N LYS A 3 -25.81 11.67 14.97
CA LYS A 3 -24.74 10.66 15.22
C LYS A 3 -25.26 9.20 15.27
N ALA A 4 -26.42 8.98 15.87
CA ALA A 4 -26.94 7.61 16.07
C ALA A 4 -27.47 6.95 14.76
N ASP A 5 -28.03 7.74 13.85
CA ASP A 5 -28.62 7.24 12.60
C ASP A 5 -27.54 6.93 11.54
N LEU A 6 -26.46 7.73 11.51
CA LEU A 6 -25.32 7.47 10.61
C LEU A 6 -24.53 6.21 11.01
N VAL A 7 -24.46 5.92 12.32
CA VAL A 7 -23.78 4.69 12.83
C VAL A 7 -24.61 3.43 12.60
N LYS A 8 -25.94 3.56 12.48
CA LYS A 8 -26.86 2.43 12.22
C LYS A 8 -26.85 1.94 10.77
N GLN A 9 -26.26 2.69 9.84
CA GLN A 9 -26.14 2.21 8.46
C GLN A 9 -25.31 0.91 8.41
N LYS A 10 -25.81 -0.08 7.66
CA LYS A 10 -25.14 -1.38 7.47
C LYS A 10 -23.95 -1.21 6.50
N LEU A 11 -22.86 -0.58 6.98
CA LEU A 11 -21.63 -0.44 6.24
C LEU A 11 -20.97 -1.81 6.04
N PRO A 12 -20.48 -2.13 4.85
CA PRO A 12 -19.75 -3.37 4.57
C PRO A 12 -18.38 -3.38 5.26
N ALA A 13 -17.86 -4.58 5.53
CA ALA A 13 -16.49 -4.76 6.00
C ALA A 13 -15.48 -4.85 4.83
N ALA A 14 -15.85 -4.39 3.66
CA ALA A 14 -15.05 -4.37 2.45
C ALA A 14 -14.20 -3.11 2.34
N PRO A 15 -13.11 -3.13 1.54
CA PRO A 15 -12.40 -1.92 1.14
C PRO A 15 -13.27 -1.00 0.30
N GLY A 16 -12.97 0.29 0.30
CA GLY A 16 -13.71 1.24 -0.51
C GLY A 16 -13.43 2.70 -0.18
N VAL A 17 -14.23 3.55 -0.79
CA VAL A 17 -14.20 5.00 -0.59
C VAL A 17 -15.52 5.44 0.03
N TYR A 18 -15.47 6.30 1.03
CA TYR A 18 -16.62 6.87 1.70
C TYR A 18 -16.67 8.38 1.55
N PHE A 19 -17.88 8.92 1.59
CA PHE A 19 -18.17 10.33 1.39
C PHE A 19 -18.96 10.84 2.59
N PHE A 20 -18.48 11.92 3.23
CA PHE A 20 -19.29 12.70 4.13
C PHE A 20 -20.00 13.80 3.34
N LEU A 21 -21.31 13.79 3.41
CA LEU A 21 -22.16 14.72 2.67
C LEU A 21 -22.81 15.72 3.61
N GLY A 22 -22.79 16.99 3.22
CA GLY A 22 -23.49 18.08 3.86
C GLY A 22 -24.93 18.28 3.35
N THR A 23 -25.45 19.49 3.50
CA THR A 23 -26.73 19.90 2.94
C THR A 23 -26.69 19.81 1.40
N LYS A 24 -27.83 19.49 0.78
CA LYS A 24 -27.98 19.35 -0.69
C LYS A 24 -26.98 18.37 -1.30
N LYS A 25 -26.56 17.33 -0.55
CA LYS A 25 -25.59 16.30 -0.99
C LYS A 25 -24.20 16.87 -1.37
N GLN A 26 -23.83 18.04 -0.84
CA GLN A 26 -22.49 18.58 -1.03
C GLN A 26 -21.47 17.62 -0.43
N ILE A 27 -20.46 17.25 -1.20
CA ILE A 27 -19.34 16.42 -0.71
C ILE A 27 -18.44 17.28 0.17
N LEU A 28 -18.42 16.97 1.48
CA LEU A 28 -17.60 17.65 2.47
C LEU A 28 -16.22 17.01 2.58
N TYR A 29 -16.16 15.67 2.53
CA TYR A 29 -14.94 14.90 2.69
C TYR A 29 -15.02 13.58 1.94
N ILE A 30 -13.92 13.16 1.37
CA ILE A 30 -13.72 11.85 0.73
C ILE A 30 -12.57 11.14 1.46
N GLY A 31 -12.75 9.84 1.74
CA GLY A 31 -11.69 9.04 2.34
C GLY A 31 -11.75 7.58 1.93
N LYS A 32 -10.57 6.93 1.84
CA LYS A 32 -10.46 5.49 1.62
C LYS A 32 -10.53 4.70 2.92
N ALA A 33 -10.89 3.44 2.80
CA ALA A 33 -10.89 2.49 3.92
C ALA A 33 -10.44 1.10 3.46
N THR A 34 -9.76 0.37 4.35
CA THR A 34 -9.58 -1.08 4.23
C THR A 34 -10.84 -1.82 4.68
N SER A 35 -11.58 -1.24 5.62
CA SER A 35 -12.91 -1.66 6.04
C SER A 35 -13.76 -0.42 6.22
N LEU A 36 -14.71 -0.22 5.31
CA LEU A 36 -15.65 0.90 5.34
C LEU A 36 -16.36 1.00 6.69
N ARG A 37 -16.84 -0.13 7.22
CA ARG A 37 -17.51 -0.20 8.51
C ARG A 37 -16.65 0.36 9.65
N ASN A 38 -15.44 -0.16 9.78
CA ASN A 38 -14.56 0.22 10.88
C ASN A 38 -14.12 1.67 10.73
N ARG A 39 -13.73 2.06 9.52
CA ARG A 39 -13.24 3.42 9.23
C ARG A 39 -14.28 4.48 9.51
N VAL A 40 -15.50 4.30 9.04
CA VAL A 40 -16.58 5.25 9.24
C VAL A 40 -16.98 5.32 10.71
N ARG A 41 -17.10 4.17 11.39
CA ARG A 41 -17.41 4.14 12.84
C ARG A 41 -16.40 4.92 13.68
N SER A 42 -15.12 4.90 13.31
CA SER A 42 -14.06 5.62 14.04
C SER A 42 -14.19 7.15 14.00
N TYR A 43 -15.09 7.71 13.22
CA TYR A 43 -15.40 9.14 13.24
C TYR A 43 -16.44 9.52 14.32
N PHE A 44 -17.08 8.56 14.94
CA PHE A 44 -18.16 8.77 15.90
C PHE A 44 -17.77 8.43 17.34
N THR A 45 -16.48 8.27 17.61
CA THR A 45 -15.94 8.10 18.97
C THR A 45 -16.01 9.41 19.74
N ASN A 46 -16.13 9.34 21.08
CA ASN A 46 -16.28 10.54 21.93
C ASN A 46 -15.05 11.43 21.94
N ASP A 47 -13.88 10.89 21.64
CA ASP A 47 -12.55 11.52 21.65
C ASP A 47 -12.05 11.92 20.25
N ILE A 48 -12.96 12.16 19.31
CA ILE A 48 -12.62 12.47 17.91
C ILE A 48 -11.71 13.70 17.77
N VAL A 49 -11.85 14.70 18.65
CA VAL A 49 -11.05 15.94 18.63
C VAL A 49 -9.59 15.62 18.95
N GLU A 50 -9.36 14.81 20.00
CA GLU A 50 -8.02 14.42 20.45
C GLU A 50 -7.35 13.48 19.45
N LYS A 51 -8.11 12.51 18.93
CA LYS A 51 -7.58 11.48 18.02
C LYS A 51 -7.36 11.97 16.59
N ARG A 52 -8.10 12.99 16.11
CA ARG A 52 -8.03 13.37 14.70
C ARG A 52 -7.74 14.84 14.43
N SER A 53 -8.56 15.75 14.80
CA SER A 53 -8.39 17.21 14.82
C SER A 53 -9.74 17.92 14.92
N HIS A 54 -9.73 19.20 15.31
CA HIS A 54 -10.92 20.05 15.31
C HIS A 54 -11.58 20.19 13.94
N ILE A 55 -10.79 20.18 12.86
CA ILE A 55 -11.29 20.26 11.47
C ILE A 55 -12.15 19.04 11.13
N ILE A 56 -11.70 17.85 11.51
CA ILE A 56 -12.45 16.60 11.28
C ILE A 56 -13.71 16.55 12.18
N ALA A 57 -13.62 16.97 13.43
CA ALA A 57 -14.78 17.05 14.30
C ALA A 57 -15.85 18.00 13.73
N LYS A 58 -15.44 19.15 13.20
CA LYS A 58 -16.33 20.10 12.50
C LYS A 58 -16.98 19.46 11.28
N MET A 59 -16.20 18.78 10.43
CA MET A 59 -16.69 18.05 9.26
C MET A 59 -17.78 17.03 9.64
N VAL A 60 -17.57 16.26 10.70
CA VAL A 60 -18.55 15.27 11.20
C VAL A 60 -19.81 15.98 11.72
N ALA A 61 -19.68 17.12 12.41
CA ALA A 61 -20.81 17.89 12.90
C ALA A 61 -21.68 18.48 11.76
N GLU A 62 -21.06 18.90 10.67
CA GLU A 62 -21.74 19.45 9.48
C GLU A 62 -22.34 18.38 8.58
N SER A 63 -21.89 17.14 8.72
CA SER A 63 -22.35 16.03 7.87
C SER A 63 -23.78 15.65 8.14
N LYS A 64 -24.54 15.42 7.07
CA LYS A 64 -25.95 15.00 7.09
C LYS A 64 -26.15 13.57 6.62
N ASN A 65 -25.26 13.07 5.77
CA ASN A 65 -25.34 11.70 5.24
C ASN A 65 -23.93 11.15 4.97
N ILE A 66 -23.83 9.83 4.86
CA ILE A 66 -22.62 9.12 4.46
C ILE A 66 -23.00 8.19 3.30
N GLU A 67 -22.25 8.31 2.22
CA GLU A 67 -22.32 7.39 1.08
C GLU A 67 -20.99 6.67 0.94
N TRP A 68 -20.96 5.56 0.23
CA TRP A 68 -19.76 4.80 -0.03
C TRP A 68 -19.80 4.07 -1.35
N THR A 69 -18.61 3.73 -1.85
CA THR A 69 -18.41 2.85 -2.99
C THR A 69 -17.44 1.75 -2.56
N GLU A 70 -17.88 0.49 -2.67
CA GLU A 70 -17.03 -0.66 -2.42
C GLU A 70 -16.03 -0.85 -3.56
N THR A 71 -14.85 -1.35 -3.24
CA THR A 71 -13.81 -1.73 -4.20
C THR A 71 -13.34 -3.15 -3.90
N ASP A 72 -12.77 -3.83 -4.90
CA ASP A 72 -12.27 -5.19 -4.73
C ASP A 72 -10.95 -5.24 -3.92
N SER A 73 -10.25 -4.09 -3.81
CA SER A 73 -8.96 -4.01 -3.12
C SER A 73 -8.72 -2.61 -2.51
N VAL A 74 -7.80 -2.54 -1.54
CA VAL A 74 -7.36 -1.27 -0.93
C VAL A 74 -6.60 -0.41 -1.95
N LEU A 75 -5.90 -1.06 -2.89
CA LEU A 75 -5.23 -0.36 -3.99
C LEU A 75 -6.24 0.39 -4.88
N GLU A 76 -7.35 -0.25 -5.22
CA GLU A 76 -8.42 0.40 -5.99
C GLU A 76 -9.07 1.53 -5.18
N ALA A 77 -9.30 1.33 -3.87
CA ALA A 77 -9.78 2.39 -3.00
C ALA A 77 -8.86 3.61 -2.99
N LEU A 78 -7.54 3.41 -2.94
CA LEU A 78 -6.54 4.49 -2.99
C LEU A 78 -6.60 5.27 -4.31
N ILE A 79 -6.68 4.57 -5.43
CA ILE A 79 -6.76 5.18 -6.76
C ILE A 79 -8.08 5.95 -6.92
N LEU A 80 -9.19 5.35 -6.51
CA LEU A 80 -10.52 5.96 -6.59
C LEU A 80 -10.60 7.20 -5.70
N GLU A 81 -10.14 7.13 -4.45
CA GLU A 81 -10.06 8.28 -3.54
C GLU A 81 -9.31 9.45 -4.19
N THR A 82 -8.11 9.17 -4.72
CA THR A 82 -7.26 10.19 -5.35
C THR A 82 -7.97 10.87 -6.52
N ASN A 83 -8.59 10.09 -7.40
CA ASN A 83 -9.32 10.62 -8.55
C ASN A 83 -10.52 11.47 -8.14
N LEU A 84 -11.29 10.99 -7.15
CA LEU A 84 -12.47 11.70 -6.64
C LEU A 84 -12.10 13.00 -5.91
N ILE A 85 -11.05 13.00 -5.09
CA ILE A 85 -10.58 14.23 -4.42
C ILE A 85 -10.12 15.25 -5.46
N ARG A 86 -9.41 14.83 -6.50
CA ARG A 86 -8.98 15.73 -7.59
C ARG A 86 -10.15 16.36 -8.33
N THR A 87 -11.20 15.57 -8.58
CA THR A 87 -12.40 16.01 -9.31
C THR A 87 -13.28 16.93 -8.48
N HIS A 88 -13.58 16.53 -7.24
CA HIS A 88 -14.55 17.21 -6.39
C HIS A 88 -13.96 18.28 -5.47
N LYS A 89 -12.64 18.23 -5.21
CA LYS A 89 -11.91 19.17 -4.34
C LYS A 89 -12.63 19.47 -3.01
N PRO A 90 -13.00 18.44 -2.21
CA PRO A 90 -13.83 18.61 -1.04
C PRO A 90 -13.22 19.57 0.00
N LEU A 91 -14.07 20.30 0.72
CA LEU A 91 -13.63 21.34 1.65
C LEU A 91 -12.68 20.84 2.74
N TYR A 92 -12.96 19.65 3.27
CA TYR A 92 -12.24 19.08 4.43
C TYR A 92 -11.08 18.15 4.05
N ASN A 93 -10.81 17.90 2.75
CA ASN A 93 -9.60 17.22 2.29
C ASN A 93 -8.41 18.21 2.23
N THR A 94 -8.12 18.88 3.34
CA THR A 94 -7.13 19.97 3.42
C THR A 94 -5.70 19.52 3.10
N LYS A 95 -5.35 18.28 3.45
CA LYS A 95 -4.02 17.72 3.13
C LYS A 95 -3.75 17.61 1.62
N SER A 96 -4.79 17.55 0.79
CA SER A 96 -4.64 17.45 -0.67
C SER A 96 -4.47 18.79 -1.37
N LYS A 97 -4.46 19.91 -0.62
CA LYS A 97 -4.33 21.27 -1.19
C LYS A 97 -2.88 21.68 -1.45
N ASP A 98 -1.90 21.05 -0.80
CA ASP A 98 -0.48 21.32 -1.03
C ASP A 98 0.08 20.31 -2.05
N ASP A 99 -0.13 20.60 -3.34
CA ASP A 99 0.33 19.76 -4.46
C ASP A 99 1.85 19.66 -4.59
N LYS A 100 2.60 20.63 -4.05
CA LYS A 100 4.05 20.76 -4.28
C LYS A 100 4.87 19.69 -3.58
N SER A 101 4.41 19.20 -2.44
CA SER A 101 5.15 18.22 -1.63
C SER A 101 4.79 16.77 -1.92
N TYR A 102 3.68 16.50 -2.60
CA TYR A 102 3.17 15.15 -2.83
C TYR A 102 3.74 14.47 -4.08
N ASN A 103 3.63 13.15 -4.10
CA ASN A 103 4.03 12.35 -5.24
C ASN A 103 2.93 12.32 -6.30
N HIS A 104 3.37 12.31 -7.54
CA HIS A 104 2.53 12.14 -8.71
C HIS A 104 3.06 10.98 -9.55
N LEU A 105 2.18 10.31 -10.28
CA LEU A 105 2.54 9.37 -11.32
C LEU A 105 2.52 10.08 -12.66
N VAL A 106 3.62 10.05 -13.35
CA VAL A 106 3.76 10.59 -14.70
C VAL A 106 4.05 9.45 -15.66
N ILE A 107 3.32 9.40 -16.75
CA ILE A 107 3.64 8.56 -17.91
C ILE A 107 4.16 9.47 -19.00
N THR A 108 5.41 9.28 -19.41
CA THR A 108 6.07 10.15 -20.37
C THR A 108 5.54 9.93 -21.80
N ASN A 109 5.71 10.94 -22.66
CA ASN A 109 5.30 10.91 -24.05
C ASN A 109 6.51 10.60 -24.95
N GLU A 110 6.90 9.34 -24.95
CA GLU A 110 8.07 8.80 -25.65
C GLU A 110 7.68 7.55 -26.43
N GLU A 111 8.57 7.05 -27.26
CA GLU A 111 8.37 5.79 -28.00
C GLU A 111 8.17 4.62 -27.02
N PHE A 112 9.00 4.54 -25.97
CA PHE A 112 8.85 3.65 -24.82
C PHE A 112 8.49 4.47 -23.56
N PRO A 113 7.20 4.79 -23.33
CA PRO A 113 6.81 5.62 -22.20
C PRO A 113 7.29 5.09 -20.87
N ARG A 114 7.87 5.95 -20.04
CA ARG A 114 8.29 5.63 -18.67
C ARG A 114 7.19 5.97 -17.68
N VAL A 115 7.10 5.16 -16.64
CA VAL A 115 6.17 5.39 -15.51
C VAL A 115 6.98 5.88 -14.33
N LEU A 116 6.91 7.16 -14.05
CA LEU A 116 7.78 7.86 -13.10
C LEU A 116 7.00 8.37 -11.90
N VAL A 117 7.66 8.33 -10.73
CA VAL A 117 7.18 9.01 -9.52
C VAL A 117 7.89 10.35 -9.43
N VAL A 118 7.11 11.42 -9.48
CA VAL A 118 7.62 12.79 -9.49
C VAL A 118 6.97 13.56 -8.35
N ARG A 119 7.71 14.39 -7.64
CA ARG A 119 7.10 15.32 -6.67
C ARG A 119 6.43 16.47 -7.39
N GLY A 120 5.33 16.99 -6.83
CA GLY A 120 4.58 18.09 -7.45
C GLY A 120 5.45 19.30 -7.79
N LYS A 121 6.42 19.66 -6.92
CA LYS A 121 7.39 20.73 -7.20
C LYS A 121 8.27 20.46 -8.43
N ASP A 122 8.59 19.21 -8.68
CA ASP A 122 9.48 18.80 -9.77
C ASP A 122 8.74 18.65 -11.11
N LEU A 123 7.39 18.64 -11.09
CA LEU A 123 6.59 18.45 -12.31
C LEU A 123 6.83 19.52 -13.35
N THR A 124 6.73 20.79 -12.94
CA THR A 124 6.90 21.95 -13.83
C THR A 124 8.38 22.29 -14.09
N GLU A 125 9.28 21.85 -13.19
CA GLU A 125 10.72 22.09 -13.32
C GLU A 125 11.39 21.09 -14.26
N LYS A 126 10.93 19.82 -14.27
CA LYS A 126 11.60 18.71 -14.99
C LYS A 126 10.89 18.26 -16.25
N PHE A 127 9.63 18.65 -16.43
CA PHE A 127 8.83 18.20 -17.56
C PHE A 127 8.07 19.36 -18.19
N THR A 128 8.08 19.41 -19.49
CA THR A 128 7.15 20.23 -20.29
C THR A 128 5.83 19.48 -20.47
N GLU A 129 4.75 20.18 -20.77
CA GLU A 129 3.44 19.56 -21.05
C GLU A 129 3.50 18.53 -22.20
N LYS A 130 4.38 18.73 -23.19
CA LYS A 130 4.54 17.81 -24.32
C LYS A 130 5.22 16.50 -23.96
N GLU A 131 6.03 16.49 -22.91
CA GLU A 131 6.74 15.30 -22.42
C GLU A 131 5.88 14.42 -21.52
N ILE A 132 4.73 14.91 -21.06
CA ILE A 132 3.79 14.18 -20.22
C ILE A 132 2.64 13.67 -21.09
N LYS A 133 2.50 12.34 -21.20
CA LYS A 133 1.37 11.69 -21.87
C LYS A 133 0.16 11.56 -20.94
N TYR A 134 0.39 11.14 -19.68
CA TYR A 134 -0.64 11.01 -18.65
C TYR A 134 -0.07 11.38 -17.28
N HIS A 135 -0.95 11.93 -16.44
CA HIS A 135 -0.62 12.38 -15.10
C HIS A 135 -1.72 12.00 -14.10
N PHE A 136 -1.32 11.39 -12.97
CA PHE A 136 -2.21 10.97 -11.89
C PHE A 136 -1.67 11.46 -10.54
N GLY A 137 -2.56 11.75 -9.61
CA GLY A 137 -2.23 12.29 -8.31
C GLY A 137 -2.93 13.61 -8.03
N PRO A 138 -2.59 14.31 -6.96
CA PRO A 138 -1.52 14.02 -6.00
C PRO A 138 -1.80 12.81 -5.08
N PHE A 139 -0.74 12.10 -4.67
CA PHE A 139 -0.79 11.02 -3.69
C PHE A 139 -0.18 11.50 -2.37
N PRO A 140 -1.01 11.87 -1.36
CA PRO A 140 -0.52 12.47 -0.13
C PRO A 140 0.37 11.55 0.70
N SER A 141 0.14 10.23 0.66
CA SER A 141 0.97 9.25 1.36
C SER A 141 2.03 8.65 0.42
N GLY A 142 3.25 9.19 0.49
CA GLY A 142 4.36 8.72 -0.35
C GLY A 142 4.76 7.26 -0.07
N GLY A 143 4.62 6.79 1.17
CA GLY A 143 4.89 5.40 1.55
C GLY A 143 3.90 4.45 0.91
N LEU A 144 2.60 4.69 1.12
CA LEU A 144 1.52 3.90 0.52
C LEU A 144 1.59 3.88 -1.01
N PHE A 145 1.87 5.03 -1.61
CA PHE A 145 1.98 5.13 -3.05
C PHE A 145 3.13 4.27 -3.61
N LYS A 146 4.28 4.23 -2.92
CA LYS A 146 5.39 3.36 -3.31
C LYS A 146 5.03 1.87 -3.21
N GLU A 147 4.32 1.47 -2.15
CA GLU A 147 3.83 0.08 -2.02
C GLU A 147 2.79 -0.23 -3.10
N ALA A 148 1.88 0.69 -3.39
CA ALA A 148 0.91 0.57 -4.47
C ALA A 148 1.61 0.34 -5.83
N LEU A 149 2.67 1.09 -6.14
CA LEU A 149 3.44 0.92 -7.36
C LEU A 149 4.17 -0.42 -7.45
N LYS A 150 4.64 -0.98 -6.32
CA LYS A 150 5.22 -2.33 -6.31
C LYS A 150 4.18 -3.37 -6.74
N ILE A 151 2.92 -3.22 -6.29
CA ILE A 151 1.82 -4.10 -6.69
C ILE A 151 1.52 -3.92 -8.18
N VAL A 152 1.40 -2.67 -8.64
CA VAL A 152 1.16 -2.36 -10.06
C VAL A 152 2.27 -2.92 -10.94
N ARG A 153 3.55 -2.88 -10.50
CA ARG A 153 4.69 -3.44 -11.25
C ARG A 153 4.62 -4.96 -11.40
N LYS A 154 4.03 -5.67 -10.44
CA LYS A 154 3.79 -7.11 -10.56
C LYS A 154 2.70 -7.45 -11.59
N LEU A 155 1.74 -6.53 -11.77
CA LEU A 155 0.66 -6.67 -12.74
C LEU A 155 1.09 -6.26 -14.15
N PHE A 156 1.88 -5.18 -14.23
CA PHE A 156 2.32 -4.55 -15.47
C PHE A 156 3.82 -4.24 -15.39
N ARG A 157 4.59 -4.81 -16.28
CA ARG A 157 6.03 -4.48 -16.40
C ARG A 157 6.18 -3.16 -17.13
N PHE A 158 6.93 -2.21 -16.56
CA PHE A 158 7.13 -0.89 -17.16
C PHE A 158 8.51 -0.32 -16.85
N TYR A 159 8.98 0.58 -17.71
CA TYR A 159 10.22 1.32 -17.51
C TYR A 159 10.04 2.48 -16.53
N ASP A 160 11.04 2.67 -15.64
CA ASP A 160 11.16 3.82 -14.73
C ASP A 160 12.58 4.39 -14.73
N THR A 161 13.25 4.28 -15.87
CA THR A 161 14.62 4.77 -16.08
C THR A 161 14.69 6.30 -15.97
N LYS A 162 15.85 6.81 -15.56
CA LYS A 162 16.06 8.28 -15.47
C LYS A 162 16.09 8.96 -16.82
N THR A 163 16.61 8.27 -17.83
CA THR A 163 16.70 8.72 -19.23
C THR A 163 15.74 7.91 -20.10
N PRO A 164 15.30 8.43 -21.27
CA PRO A 164 14.53 7.65 -22.22
C PRO A 164 15.21 6.32 -22.57
N VAL A 165 14.41 5.29 -22.83
CA VAL A 165 14.92 3.97 -23.21
C VAL A 165 15.52 4.03 -24.61
N GLY A 166 16.77 3.57 -24.75
CA GLY A 166 17.53 3.67 -25.99
C GLY A 166 18.55 4.84 -26.00
N GLU A 167 18.44 5.76 -25.05
CA GLU A 167 19.33 6.92 -24.92
C GLU A 167 20.38 6.77 -23.79
N GLU A 168 20.62 5.53 -23.36
CA GLU A 168 21.58 5.25 -22.27
C GLU A 168 23.01 5.57 -22.70
N LYS A 169 23.61 6.54 -22.01
CA LYS A 169 24.97 7.02 -22.31
C LYS A 169 26.08 6.10 -21.76
N THR A 170 25.78 5.21 -20.84
CA THR A 170 26.79 4.39 -20.16
C THR A 170 26.48 2.89 -20.27
N ARG A 171 27.55 2.06 -20.31
CA ARG A 171 27.44 0.60 -20.29
C ARG A 171 26.71 0.10 -19.04
N MET A 172 26.90 0.77 -17.90
CA MET A 172 26.22 0.46 -16.64
C MET A 172 24.69 0.70 -16.75
N ALA A 173 24.25 1.80 -17.39
CA ALA A 173 22.83 2.08 -17.57
C ALA A 173 22.16 1.03 -18.47
N LYS A 174 22.82 0.61 -19.57
CA LYS A 174 22.36 -0.47 -20.44
C LYS A 174 22.28 -1.80 -19.69
N GLY A 175 23.32 -2.18 -18.97
CA GLY A 175 23.35 -3.41 -18.17
C GLY A 175 22.26 -3.45 -17.09
N LYS A 176 21.90 -2.30 -16.51
CA LYS A 176 20.79 -2.21 -15.54
C LYS A 176 19.43 -2.49 -16.21
N ILE A 177 19.21 -2.03 -17.45
CA ILE A 177 17.98 -2.32 -18.19
C ILE A 177 17.90 -3.81 -18.48
N ASP A 178 18.98 -4.41 -18.98
CA ASP A 178 19.03 -5.83 -19.31
C ASP A 178 18.84 -6.70 -18.06
N PHE A 179 19.47 -6.35 -16.96
CA PHE A 179 19.25 -7.02 -15.68
C PHE A 179 17.79 -6.94 -15.23
N ASN A 180 17.18 -5.74 -15.29
CA ASN A 180 15.77 -5.57 -14.90
C ASN A 180 14.80 -6.30 -15.84
N ARG A 181 15.15 -6.51 -17.11
CA ARG A 181 14.39 -7.39 -18.01
C ARG A 181 14.50 -8.85 -17.57
N GLN A 182 15.71 -9.32 -17.27
CA GLN A 182 15.96 -10.72 -16.85
C GLN A 182 15.20 -11.06 -15.57
N ILE A 183 15.14 -10.16 -14.60
CA ILE A 183 14.39 -10.38 -13.34
C ILE A 183 12.89 -10.01 -13.45
N GLY A 184 12.41 -9.71 -14.66
CA GLY A 184 10.99 -9.48 -14.94
C GLY A 184 10.42 -8.17 -14.40
N LEU A 185 11.24 -7.17 -14.09
CA LEU A 185 10.77 -5.83 -13.71
C LEU A 185 10.43 -4.96 -14.91
N TYR A 186 11.16 -5.14 -16.02
CA TYR A 186 10.94 -4.41 -17.27
C TYR A 186 10.31 -5.31 -18.34
N PRO A 187 9.67 -4.72 -19.36
CA PRO A 187 9.10 -5.46 -20.47
C PRO A 187 10.16 -6.28 -21.22
N GLU A 188 9.80 -7.48 -21.64
CA GLU A 188 10.62 -8.31 -22.51
C GLU A 188 10.54 -7.88 -23.97
N THR A 189 9.38 -7.31 -24.34
CA THR A 189 9.15 -6.86 -25.72
C THR A 189 10.01 -5.65 -26.08
N THR A 190 10.50 -5.66 -27.31
CA THR A 190 11.17 -4.54 -27.97
C THR A 190 10.21 -3.78 -28.92
N SER A 191 8.96 -4.24 -29.04
CA SER A 191 7.94 -3.61 -29.86
C SER A 191 7.27 -2.44 -29.14
N PRO A 192 7.39 -1.20 -29.63
CA PRO A 192 6.68 -0.05 -29.05
C PRO A 192 5.16 -0.24 -29.03
N GLN A 193 4.60 -0.89 -30.05
CA GLN A 193 3.17 -1.12 -30.17
C GLN A 193 2.65 -2.03 -29.06
N GLU A 194 3.34 -3.14 -28.76
CA GLU A 194 2.98 -4.05 -27.67
C GLU A 194 3.17 -3.40 -26.33
N TYR A 195 4.26 -2.66 -26.15
CA TYR A 195 4.51 -1.95 -24.90
C TYR A 195 3.45 -0.86 -24.65
N ASN A 196 3.03 -0.13 -25.69
CA ASN A 196 1.97 0.86 -25.56
C ASN A 196 0.60 0.25 -25.15
N LYS A 197 0.31 -1.04 -25.44
CA LYS A 197 -0.85 -1.72 -24.87
C LYS A 197 -0.73 -1.83 -23.33
N THR A 198 0.45 -2.21 -22.84
CA THR A 198 0.70 -2.25 -21.38
C THR A 198 0.55 -0.87 -20.74
N ILE A 199 1.07 0.18 -21.37
CA ILE A 199 0.90 1.56 -20.92
C ILE A 199 -0.58 1.98 -20.92
N ARG A 200 -1.36 1.57 -21.91
CA ARG A 200 -2.80 1.78 -21.94
C ARG A 200 -3.50 1.09 -20.77
N HIS A 201 -3.13 -0.13 -20.46
CA HIS A 201 -3.69 -0.86 -19.30
C HIS A 201 -3.32 -0.18 -17.99
N ILE A 202 -2.08 0.29 -17.81
CA ILE A 202 -1.66 1.07 -16.64
C ILE A 202 -2.51 2.34 -16.52
N ARG A 203 -2.68 3.09 -17.61
CA ARG A 203 -3.54 4.27 -17.63
C ARG A 203 -4.95 3.96 -17.17
N LEU A 204 -5.61 2.97 -17.81
CA LEU A 204 -6.98 2.56 -17.48
C LEU A 204 -7.10 2.13 -16.01
N PHE A 205 -6.10 1.43 -15.49
CA PHE A 205 -6.05 1.01 -14.10
C PHE A 205 -6.03 2.22 -13.14
N PHE A 206 -5.17 3.22 -13.42
CA PHE A 206 -5.13 4.47 -12.63
C PHE A 206 -6.33 5.40 -12.86
N GLU A 207 -7.08 5.22 -13.94
CA GLU A 207 -8.39 5.84 -14.14
C GLU A 207 -9.52 5.13 -13.35
N GLY A 208 -9.23 4.01 -12.65
CA GLY A 208 -10.24 3.21 -11.95
C GLY A 208 -11.04 2.28 -12.86
N LYS A 209 -10.57 2.02 -14.07
CA LYS A 209 -11.26 1.22 -15.11
C LYS A 209 -10.73 -0.22 -15.18
N LYS A 210 -10.48 -0.88 -14.02
CA LYS A 210 -9.96 -2.26 -13.97
C LYS A 210 -10.79 -3.24 -14.81
N ARG A 211 -12.12 -3.12 -14.75
CA ARG A 211 -13.02 -3.99 -15.54
C ARG A 211 -12.77 -3.89 -17.04
N GLN A 212 -12.46 -2.70 -17.53
CA GLN A 212 -12.12 -2.51 -18.94
C GLN A 212 -10.78 -3.17 -19.29
N VAL A 213 -9.78 -3.08 -18.39
CA VAL A 213 -8.49 -3.76 -18.57
C VAL A 213 -8.70 -5.27 -18.66
N ILE A 214 -9.51 -5.85 -17.77
CA ILE A 214 -9.82 -7.27 -17.78
C ILE A 214 -10.50 -7.68 -19.09
N ALA A 215 -11.51 -6.94 -19.54
CA ALA A 215 -12.21 -7.23 -20.79
C ALA A 215 -11.30 -7.15 -22.02
N GLU A 216 -10.35 -6.22 -22.06
CA GLU A 216 -9.35 -6.13 -23.13
C GLU A 216 -8.39 -7.34 -23.09
N LEU A 217 -7.92 -7.74 -21.89
CA LEU A 217 -7.06 -8.92 -21.70
C LEU A 217 -7.79 -10.23 -22.03
N GLU A 218 -9.09 -10.36 -21.70
CA GLU A 218 -9.88 -11.54 -22.07
C GLU A 218 -9.99 -11.70 -23.59
N LYS A 219 -10.22 -10.60 -24.31
CA LYS A 219 -10.24 -10.61 -25.79
C LYS A 219 -8.87 -11.02 -26.36
N GLU A 220 -7.79 -10.49 -25.80
CA GLU A 220 -6.43 -10.84 -26.23
C GLU A 220 -6.12 -12.32 -25.94
N MET A 221 -6.48 -12.83 -24.75
CA MET A 221 -6.33 -14.23 -24.38
C MET A 221 -7.06 -15.17 -25.35
N MET A 222 -8.31 -14.82 -25.71
CA MET A 222 -9.10 -15.61 -26.68
C MET A 222 -8.48 -15.57 -28.07
N ALA A 223 -7.93 -14.44 -28.50
CA ALA A 223 -7.26 -14.30 -29.78
C ALA A 223 -6.01 -15.18 -29.85
N GLU A 224 -5.16 -15.18 -28.82
CA GLU A 224 -3.97 -16.05 -28.76
C GLU A 224 -4.37 -17.55 -28.71
N ALA A 225 -5.41 -17.89 -27.97
CA ALA A 225 -5.91 -19.27 -27.92
C ALA A 225 -6.43 -19.76 -29.28
N LYS A 226 -7.11 -18.92 -30.07
CA LYS A 226 -7.56 -19.24 -31.43
C LYS A 226 -6.40 -19.46 -32.41
N LEU A 227 -5.26 -18.82 -32.13
CA LEU A 227 -4.00 -19.00 -32.91
C LEU A 227 -3.18 -20.17 -32.36
N GLU A 228 -3.74 -20.99 -31.47
CA GLU A 228 -3.08 -22.12 -30.79
C GLU A 228 -1.83 -21.73 -29.99
N ARG A 229 -1.67 -20.44 -29.65
CA ARG A 229 -0.59 -19.91 -28.82
C ARG A 229 -0.92 -20.02 -27.34
N PHE A 230 -1.05 -21.26 -26.85
CA PHE A 230 -1.56 -21.54 -25.50
C PHE A 230 -0.68 -21.00 -24.39
N GLU A 231 0.63 -20.92 -24.57
CA GLU A 231 1.55 -20.33 -23.60
C GLU A 231 1.29 -18.83 -23.42
N ALA A 232 1.14 -18.08 -24.53
CA ALA A 232 0.80 -16.66 -24.52
C ALA A 232 -0.57 -16.43 -23.86
N ALA A 233 -1.58 -17.22 -24.22
CA ALA A 233 -2.89 -17.17 -23.60
C ALA A 233 -2.83 -17.43 -22.09
N ASN A 234 -1.99 -18.40 -21.64
CA ASN A 234 -1.83 -18.71 -20.22
C ASN A 234 -1.15 -17.56 -19.43
N VAL A 235 -0.18 -16.88 -20.04
CA VAL A 235 0.42 -15.67 -19.43
C VAL A 235 -0.63 -14.58 -19.19
N ILE A 236 -1.49 -14.35 -20.20
CA ILE A 236 -2.58 -13.36 -20.07
C ILE A 236 -3.60 -13.81 -19.00
N LYS A 237 -3.97 -15.10 -18.97
CA LYS A 237 -4.85 -15.67 -17.93
C LYS A 237 -4.32 -15.43 -16.53
N LYS A 238 -3.02 -15.67 -16.31
CA LYS A 238 -2.36 -15.39 -15.02
C LYS A 238 -2.44 -13.90 -14.65
N ARG A 239 -2.33 -13.00 -15.62
CA ARG A 239 -2.46 -11.55 -15.39
C ARG A 239 -3.89 -11.15 -15.02
N ILE A 240 -4.90 -11.72 -15.69
CA ILE A 240 -6.31 -11.53 -15.34
C ILE A 240 -6.58 -12.02 -13.92
N PHE A 241 -6.08 -13.22 -13.57
CA PHE A 241 -6.19 -13.75 -12.23
C PHE A 241 -5.56 -12.81 -11.18
N ALA A 242 -4.35 -12.30 -11.44
CA ALA A 242 -3.66 -11.38 -10.53
C ALA A 242 -4.40 -10.04 -10.38
N LEU A 243 -5.06 -9.54 -11.43
CA LEU A 243 -5.91 -8.34 -11.36
C LEU A 243 -7.18 -8.56 -10.52
N ASN A 244 -7.76 -9.76 -10.58
CA ASN A 244 -8.94 -10.11 -9.78
C ASN A 244 -8.59 -10.40 -8.31
N HIS A 245 -7.34 -10.81 -8.03
CA HIS A 245 -6.87 -11.20 -6.70
C HIS A 245 -5.67 -10.34 -6.27
N ILE A 246 -5.85 -9.01 -6.27
CA ILE A 246 -4.80 -8.09 -5.83
C ILE A 246 -4.50 -8.33 -4.36
N GLN A 247 -3.30 -8.83 -4.06
CA GLN A 247 -2.82 -8.99 -2.70
C GLN A 247 -2.19 -7.69 -2.22
N ASP A 248 -2.95 -6.89 -1.49
CA ASP A 248 -2.56 -5.57 -1.02
C ASP A 248 -2.42 -5.46 0.50
N ILE A 249 -2.03 -6.56 1.14
CA ILE A 249 -1.80 -6.65 2.60
C ILE A 249 -0.89 -5.50 3.10
N ALA A 250 0.11 -5.11 2.30
CA ALA A 250 1.00 -4.00 2.65
C ALA A 250 0.27 -2.65 2.76
N LEU A 251 -0.81 -2.46 1.99
CA LEU A 251 -1.65 -1.25 2.03
C LEU A 251 -2.64 -1.29 3.19
N MET A 252 -3.01 -2.48 3.67
CA MET A 252 -3.92 -2.64 4.81
C MET A 252 -3.30 -2.18 6.12
N LYS A 253 -1.98 -2.31 6.28
CA LYS A 253 -1.25 -1.96 7.50
C LYS A 253 -1.38 -0.49 7.91
N ASP A 254 -1.53 0.43 6.95
CA ASP A 254 -1.59 1.86 7.25
C ASP A 254 -2.92 2.30 7.87
N ASP A 255 -4.02 1.67 7.47
CA ASP A 255 -5.33 1.95 8.09
C ASP A 255 -5.39 1.41 9.54
N SER A 256 -4.70 0.33 9.85
CA SER A 256 -4.65 -0.22 11.22
C SER A 256 -3.94 0.72 12.19
N ARG A 257 -3.06 1.62 11.72
CA ARG A 257 -2.42 2.65 12.54
C ARG A 257 -3.42 3.68 13.10
N VAL A 258 -4.54 3.88 12.44
CA VAL A 258 -5.60 4.81 12.88
C VAL A 258 -6.49 4.19 13.96
N TYR A 259 -6.52 2.84 14.07
CA TYR A 259 -7.33 2.09 15.05
C TYR A 259 -6.57 1.73 16.32
N ARG A 260 -5.34 2.23 16.51
CA ARG A 260 -4.45 1.85 17.60
C ARG A 260 -4.84 2.38 18.98
N ASP A 261 -6.11 2.36 19.31
CA ASP A 261 -6.50 2.86 20.63
C ASP A 261 -7.52 2.01 21.40
N GLU A 262 -7.41 0.66 21.37
CA GLU A 262 -8.15 -0.11 22.37
C GLU A 262 -7.48 -1.37 22.93
N LYS A 263 -6.34 -1.77 22.55
CA LYS A 263 -5.45 -2.70 23.28
C LYS A 263 -4.16 -2.81 22.48
N ARG A 264 -3.10 -2.18 22.97
CA ARG A 264 -1.75 -2.45 22.46
C ARG A 264 -1.47 -3.93 22.68
N VAL A 265 -1.70 -4.74 21.65
CA VAL A 265 -1.31 -6.15 21.69
C VAL A 265 0.20 -6.18 21.53
N ARG A 266 0.88 -6.56 22.61
CA ARG A 266 2.31 -6.81 22.64
C ARG A 266 2.57 -8.29 22.51
N ILE A 267 3.33 -8.67 21.48
CA ILE A 267 3.79 -10.03 21.25
C ILE A 267 5.30 -10.03 21.42
N GLU A 268 5.83 -10.92 22.21
CA GLU A 268 7.26 -11.14 22.37
C GLU A 268 7.64 -12.51 21.80
N ALA A 269 8.62 -12.54 20.89
CA ALA A 269 9.14 -13.79 20.35
C ALA A 269 10.59 -13.98 20.80
N TYR A 270 10.92 -15.20 21.18
CA TYR A 270 12.20 -15.58 21.76
C TYR A 270 12.86 -16.67 20.92
N ASP A 271 14.13 -16.46 20.62
CA ASP A 271 14.97 -17.39 19.87
C ASP A 271 16.35 -17.51 20.54
N VAL A 272 16.97 -18.69 20.45
CA VAL A 272 18.29 -18.97 20.99
C VAL A 272 19.24 -19.26 19.86
N ALA A 273 20.31 -18.48 19.73
CA ALA A 273 21.35 -18.66 18.74
C ALA A 273 22.65 -19.18 19.39
N HIS A 274 23.21 -20.23 18.78
CA HIS A 274 24.52 -20.74 19.12
C HIS A 274 25.60 -20.06 18.29
N LEU A 275 26.44 -19.26 18.91
CA LEU A 275 27.61 -18.70 18.24
C LEU A 275 28.74 -19.74 18.26
N GLN A 276 29.36 -19.98 17.10
CA GLN A 276 30.51 -20.87 16.98
C GLN A 276 31.60 -20.45 17.96
N GLY A 277 31.77 -21.23 19.02
CA GLY A 277 32.95 -21.16 19.89
C GLY A 277 32.75 -20.98 21.38
N ALA A 278 31.74 -20.31 21.92
CA ALA A 278 31.65 -20.15 23.36
C ALA A 278 30.30 -19.76 23.97
N ASP A 279 29.54 -18.84 23.37
CA ASP A 279 28.42 -18.22 24.09
C ASP A 279 27.07 -18.49 23.41
N MET A 280 26.06 -18.92 24.17
CA MET A 280 24.67 -18.92 23.76
C MET A 280 24.10 -17.50 23.96
N VAL A 281 23.44 -16.99 22.94
CA VAL A 281 22.77 -15.69 22.99
C VAL A 281 21.30 -15.85 22.68
N GLY A 282 20.47 -15.42 23.61
CA GLY A 282 19.05 -15.33 23.38
C GLY A 282 18.66 -13.98 22.82
N VAL A 283 17.69 -13.97 21.93
CA VAL A 283 17.15 -12.75 21.32
C VAL A 283 15.66 -12.67 21.61
N MET A 284 15.21 -11.54 22.15
CA MET A 284 13.82 -11.17 22.27
C MET A 284 13.47 -10.14 21.20
N THR A 285 12.51 -10.46 20.38
CA THR A 285 11.91 -9.51 19.43
C THR A 285 10.53 -9.13 19.91
N VAL A 286 10.11 -7.91 19.60
CA VAL A 286 8.84 -7.35 20.07
C VAL A 286 8.04 -6.84 18.88
N ILE A 287 6.78 -7.24 18.85
CA ILE A 287 5.78 -6.69 17.93
C ILE A 287 4.73 -5.98 18.78
N GLU A 288 4.53 -4.70 18.56
CA GLU A 288 3.44 -3.94 19.17
C GLU A 288 2.40 -3.56 18.13
N SER A 289 1.16 -3.96 18.37
CA SER A 289 0.03 -3.65 17.48
C SER A 289 0.31 -4.01 16.00
N GLY A 290 0.98 -5.16 15.77
CA GLY A 290 1.30 -5.69 14.44
C GLY A 290 2.55 -5.10 13.78
N GLU A 291 3.32 -4.24 14.47
CA GLU A 291 4.56 -3.64 13.95
C GLU A 291 5.78 -4.03 14.79
N PRO A 292 6.94 -4.26 14.17
CA PRO A 292 8.18 -4.50 14.91
C PRO A 292 8.60 -3.29 15.75
N ALA A 293 8.64 -3.43 17.06
CA ALA A 293 9.15 -2.41 18.00
C ALA A 293 10.65 -2.63 18.22
N LYS A 294 11.48 -2.27 17.25
CA LYS A 294 12.92 -2.57 17.24
C LYS A 294 13.69 -1.96 18.40
N ASN A 295 13.24 -0.84 18.96
CA ASN A 295 13.78 -0.23 20.18
C ASN A 295 13.56 -1.07 21.45
N GLU A 296 12.61 -1.99 21.40
CA GLU A 296 12.26 -2.91 22.47
C GLU A 296 12.98 -4.27 22.37
N TYR A 297 13.75 -4.51 21.30
CA TYR A 297 14.50 -5.76 21.13
C TYR A 297 15.58 -5.87 22.19
N ARG A 298 15.78 -7.07 22.75
CA ARG A 298 16.78 -7.34 23.77
C ARG A 298 17.60 -8.58 23.43
N LYS A 299 18.86 -8.55 23.83
CA LYS A 299 19.76 -9.71 23.78
C LYS A 299 20.04 -10.16 25.20
N PHE A 300 19.98 -11.46 25.42
CA PHE A 300 20.26 -12.09 26.70
C PHE A 300 21.50 -12.95 26.55
N LYS A 301 22.52 -12.70 27.36
CA LYS A 301 23.63 -13.63 27.51
C LYS A 301 23.14 -14.81 28.35
N ILE A 302 23.28 -16.03 27.85
CA ILE A 302 22.92 -17.27 28.54
C ILE A 302 24.14 -17.75 29.29
N ASN A 303 24.01 -18.00 30.59
CA ASN A 303 25.10 -18.46 31.45
C ASN A 303 24.78 -19.84 31.98
N ASP A 304 25.82 -20.66 32.21
CA ASP A 304 25.77 -21.93 32.95
C ASP A 304 24.73 -22.97 32.43
N ILE A 305 24.53 -23.01 31.10
CA ILE A 305 23.65 -23.98 30.46
C ILE A 305 24.44 -24.76 29.41
N ASP A 306 24.29 -26.10 29.43
CA ASP A 306 24.92 -26.96 28.41
C ASP A 306 24.45 -26.61 26.98
N ARG A 307 25.38 -26.69 26.03
CA ARG A 307 25.18 -26.27 24.65
C ARG A 307 24.03 -26.94 23.89
N ALA A 308 23.43 -27.97 24.41
CA ALA A 308 22.32 -28.73 23.83
C ALA A 308 20.98 -28.51 24.55
N ASN A 309 20.85 -27.49 25.41
CA ASN A 309 19.67 -27.28 26.22
C ASN A 309 18.97 -25.95 25.91
N ASP A 310 18.30 -25.89 24.76
CA ASP A 310 17.54 -24.70 24.30
C ASP A 310 16.39 -24.41 25.28
N THR A 311 15.73 -25.42 25.81
CA THR A 311 14.65 -25.26 26.78
C THR A 311 15.13 -24.59 28.07
N GLY A 312 16.33 -24.94 28.55
CA GLY A 312 16.96 -24.32 29.71
C GLY A 312 17.32 -22.86 29.44
N ALA A 313 17.83 -22.56 28.23
CA ALA A 313 18.15 -21.22 27.79
C ALA A 313 16.89 -20.36 27.73
N LEU A 314 15.82 -20.83 27.09
CA LEU A 314 14.54 -20.14 27.03
C LEU A 314 13.94 -19.88 28.41
N LYS A 315 14.01 -20.87 29.33
CA LYS A 315 13.57 -20.69 30.70
C LYS A 315 14.36 -19.58 31.42
N GLN A 316 15.68 -19.52 31.24
CA GLN A 316 16.52 -18.49 31.84
C GLN A 316 16.17 -17.10 31.28
N MET A 317 15.96 -16.98 29.93
CA MET A 317 15.54 -15.74 29.29
C MET A 317 14.19 -15.25 29.83
N LEU A 318 13.19 -16.13 29.83
CA LEU A 318 11.85 -15.76 30.26
C LEU A 318 11.83 -15.39 31.76
N SER A 319 12.56 -16.11 32.63
CA SER A 319 12.67 -15.77 34.04
C SER A 319 13.27 -14.37 34.23
N ARG A 320 14.33 -14.06 33.50
CA ARG A 320 14.95 -12.73 33.56
C ARG A 320 14.04 -11.65 33.00
N ARG A 321 13.34 -11.93 31.86
CA ARG A 321 12.37 -10.99 31.28
C ARG A 321 11.22 -10.68 32.25
N LEU A 322 10.65 -11.68 32.85
CA LEU A 322 9.52 -11.53 33.75
C LEU A 322 9.89 -10.91 35.12
N ALA A 323 11.18 -10.87 35.46
CA ALA A 323 11.69 -10.15 36.61
C ALA A 323 11.75 -8.60 36.40
N HIS A 324 11.43 -8.11 35.20
CA HIS A 324 11.38 -6.69 34.88
C HIS A 324 9.93 -6.17 34.80
N PRO A 325 9.28 -5.85 35.92
CA PRO A 325 7.89 -5.38 35.92
C PRO A 325 7.72 -4.00 35.28
N GLU A 326 8.79 -3.23 35.15
CA GLU A 326 8.82 -1.93 34.46
C GLU A 326 8.68 -2.04 32.93
N TRP A 327 8.88 -3.23 32.38
CA TRP A 327 8.64 -3.47 30.95
C TRP A 327 7.20 -3.96 30.76
N PRO A 328 6.43 -3.40 29.81
CA PRO A 328 5.05 -3.82 29.55
C PRO A 328 4.96 -5.33 29.31
N PHE A 329 4.06 -6.03 30.01
CA PHE A 329 3.87 -7.47 29.82
C PHE A 329 3.25 -7.77 28.45
N PRO A 330 3.71 -8.82 27.76
CA PRO A 330 3.11 -9.25 26.49
C PRO A 330 1.79 -9.99 26.74
N GLN A 331 0.87 -9.88 25.77
CA GLN A 331 -0.35 -10.67 25.71
C GLN A 331 -0.09 -12.06 25.08
N LEU A 332 1.00 -12.18 24.31
CA LEU A 332 1.40 -13.44 23.69
C LEU A 332 2.93 -13.56 23.73
N ILE A 333 3.39 -14.73 24.14
CA ILE A 333 4.79 -15.13 24.06
C ILE A 333 4.90 -16.25 23.02
N VAL A 334 5.84 -16.10 22.09
CA VAL A 334 6.17 -17.09 21.06
C VAL A 334 7.59 -17.57 21.32
N VAL A 335 7.77 -18.89 21.40
CA VAL A 335 9.07 -19.54 21.56
C VAL A 335 9.27 -20.54 20.43
N ASP A 336 10.49 -20.66 19.95
CA ASP A 336 10.87 -21.75 19.05
C ASP A 336 11.23 -22.94 19.92
N GLY A 337 10.50 -24.06 19.77
CA GLY A 337 10.56 -25.22 20.64
C GLY A 337 10.99 -26.49 19.95
#